data_09db5aee186626f3085159196ff4cb31
#
_entry.id   09db5aee186626f3085159196ff4cb31
#
_cell.length_a   1.000
_cell.length_b   1.000
_cell.length_c   1.000
_cell.angle_alpha   90.00
_cell.angle_beta   90.00
_cell.angle_gamma   90.00
#
_symmetry.space_group_name_H-M   'P 1'
#
loop_
_entity.id
_entity.type
_entity.pdbx_description
1 polymer ?
#
loop_
_entity_poly.entity_id
_entity_poly.type
_entity_poly.pdbx_seq_one_letter_code
_entity_poly.pdbx_strand_id
1 'polypeptide(L)'
;MRKILINIGERSKQAFAQPINTYKKNKVLSDYLKMIKKNKHLILRENKKDVDRAIKIKLRDNLINRLILNEKKILGIINSIQKIIKLKDPIYNVIEKWKRPNGLVFSKISIPIGVIGVIYESRPNVTSDVASLCFKSGNPVILKGGSEAFYSNLIFSRLFRKSLKKNNVDENFIQFIDIKKRKVVDLLLTKMHKFIDVIIPRGGKNLVKKVQNLSSVPIIGHLEGICHTYIDNYADLNMAIKIVHNAKLRNTSICGATETILIHKKIIKKFCNPILEKLSNNGCEIIADNTVRKNFIGKSKKATDSDWSKEYLSAKVSIKSVNNIIEAINHINK
;
A
#
# COMPACT_ATOMS: atom_id res chain seq x y z
N MET A 1 7.96 -23.59 15.55
CA MET A 1 7.26 -22.52 14.81
C MET A 1 5.87 -22.22 15.35
N ARG A 2 4.93 -23.18 15.42
CA ARG A 2 3.56 -22.93 15.92
C ARG A 2 3.54 -22.32 17.32
N LYS A 3 4.26 -22.89 18.30
CA LYS A 3 4.37 -22.34 19.67
C LYS A 3 4.88 -20.90 19.69
N ILE A 4 5.87 -20.57 18.85
CA ILE A 4 6.41 -19.20 18.74
C ILE A 4 5.33 -18.23 18.23
N LEU A 5 4.57 -18.61 17.21
CA LEU A 5 3.49 -17.78 16.68
C LEU A 5 2.36 -17.57 17.69
N ILE A 6 1.96 -18.62 18.41
CA ILE A 6 0.96 -18.53 19.48
C ILE A 6 1.43 -17.51 20.54
N ASN A 7 2.66 -17.63 21.04
CA ASN A 7 3.23 -16.69 22.02
C ASN A 7 3.25 -15.24 21.50
N ILE A 8 3.62 -15.05 20.21
CA ILE A 8 3.56 -13.73 19.57
C ILE A 8 2.12 -13.20 19.58
N GLY A 9 1.14 -14.03 19.22
CA GLY A 9 -0.26 -13.66 19.20
C GLY A 9 -0.82 -13.30 20.59
N GLU A 10 -0.54 -14.13 21.59
CA GLU A 10 -0.95 -13.89 23.00
C GLU A 10 -0.39 -12.56 23.51
N ARG A 11 0.91 -12.31 23.32
CA ARG A 11 1.55 -11.04 23.72
C ARG A 11 0.97 -9.84 22.98
N SER A 12 0.64 -9.97 21.69
CA SER A 12 0.00 -8.88 20.96
C SER A 12 -1.41 -8.58 21.48
N LYS A 13 -2.20 -9.60 21.84
CA LYS A 13 -3.53 -9.43 22.47
C LYS A 13 -3.41 -8.79 23.86
N GLN A 14 -2.42 -9.18 24.65
CA GLN A 14 -2.14 -8.55 25.96
C GLN A 14 -1.77 -7.07 25.81
N ALA A 15 -0.91 -6.74 24.82
CA ALA A 15 -0.56 -5.36 24.53
C ALA A 15 -1.80 -4.55 24.08
N PHE A 16 -2.70 -5.14 23.30
CA PHE A 16 -3.93 -4.49 22.84
C PHE A 16 -4.86 -4.10 24.00
N ALA A 17 -4.89 -4.87 25.08
CA ALA A 17 -5.69 -4.58 26.26
C ALA A 17 -5.27 -3.31 27.02
N GLN A 18 -4.12 -2.74 26.69
CA GLN A 18 -3.60 -1.52 27.32
C GLN A 18 -3.93 -0.28 26.49
N PRO A 19 -4.89 0.58 26.88
CA PRO A 19 -5.23 1.77 26.14
C PRO A 19 -4.06 2.79 26.17
N ILE A 20 -3.77 3.37 25.01
CA ILE A 20 -2.70 4.36 24.86
C ILE A 20 -3.31 5.66 24.36
N ASN A 21 -3.14 6.75 25.13
CA ASN A 21 -3.62 8.06 24.73
C ASN A 21 -2.80 8.68 23.59
N THR A 22 -3.38 9.65 22.91
CA THR A 22 -2.78 10.34 21.76
C THR A 22 -1.43 10.96 22.06
N TYR A 23 -1.26 11.58 23.23
CA TYR A 23 0.01 12.18 23.65
C TYR A 23 1.12 11.12 23.69
N LYS A 24 0.86 9.98 24.35
CA LYS A 24 1.83 8.89 24.49
C LYS A 24 2.16 8.24 23.14
N LYS A 25 1.15 8.06 22.24
CA LYS A 25 1.36 7.62 20.86
C LYS A 25 2.32 8.55 20.12
N ASN A 26 2.06 9.86 20.16
CA ASN A 26 2.90 10.84 19.47
C ASN A 26 4.33 10.90 20.05
N LYS A 27 4.49 10.76 21.36
CA LYS A 27 5.79 10.72 22.01
C LYS A 27 6.62 9.51 21.60
N VAL A 28 6.02 8.31 21.55
CA VAL A 28 6.66 7.09 21.04
C VAL A 28 7.10 7.27 19.59
N LEU A 29 6.22 7.76 18.70
CA LEU A 29 6.55 7.99 17.29
C LEU A 29 7.67 9.03 17.12
N SER A 30 7.67 10.09 17.94
CA SER A 30 8.74 11.10 17.94
C SER A 30 10.07 10.53 18.39
N ASP A 31 10.09 9.67 19.44
CA ASP A 31 11.31 9.00 19.87
C ASP A 31 11.79 7.97 18.87
N TYR A 32 10.88 7.23 18.22
CA TYR A 32 11.22 6.32 17.13
C TYR A 32 11.89 7.07 15.95
N LEU A 33 11.33 8.19 15.56
CA LEU A 33 11.91 9.07 14.54
C LEU A 33 13.32 9.52 14.92
N LYS A 34 13.55 9.96 16.17
CA LYS A 34 14.86 10.33 16.69
C LYS A 34 15.83 9.14 16.64
N MET A 35 15.36 7.94 16.98
CA MET A 35 16.17 6.71 16.90
C MET A 35 16.56 6.37 15.47
N ILE A 36 15.67 6.51 14.48
CA ILE A 36 16.02 6.34 13.06
C ILE A 36 17.09 7.34 12.64
N LYS A 37 16.93 8.63 12.99
CA LYS A 37 17.92 9.67 12.69
C LYS A 37 19.30 9.35 13.26
N LYS A 38 19.35 8.93 14.52
CA LYS A 38 20.61 8.59 15.23
C LYS A 38 21.27 7.33 14.66
N ASN A 39 20.49 6.38 14.16
CA ASN A 39 20.99 5.06 13.74
C ASN A 39 21.04 4.91 12.21
N LYS A 40 21.12 6.00 11.43
CA LYS A 40 21.16 5.94 9.96
C LYS A 40 22.24 5.00 9.43
N HIS A 41 23.46 5.12 9.92
CA HIS A 41 24.59 4.26 9.50
C HIS A 41 24.34 2.78 9.80
N LEU A 42 23.75 2.48 10.95
CA LEU A 42 23.38 1.10 11.31
C LEU A 42 22.30 0.57 10.34
N ILE A 43 21.27 1.36 10.05
CA ILE A 43 20.20 0.97 9.11
C ILE A 43 20.78 0.70 7.72
N LEU A 44 21.66 1.58 7.21
CA LEU A 44 22.30 1.39 5.91
C LEU A 44 23.20 0.16 5.89
N ARG A 45 23.95 -0.10 6.95
CA ARG A 45 24.78 -1.30 7.11
C ARG A 45 23.95 -2.58 7.09
N GLU A 46 22.84 -2.63 7.82
CA GLU A 46 21.95 -3.79 7.83
C GLU A 46 21.24 -3.97 6.47
N ASN A 47 20.88 -2.87 5.80
CA ASN A 47 20.33 -2.91 4.45
C ASN A 47 21.33 -3.45 3.42
N LYS A 48 22.61 -3.06 3.53
CA LYS A 48 23.66 -3.59 2.65
C LYS A 48 23.72 -5.12 2.70
N LYS A 49 23.57 -5.75 3.87
CA LYS A 49 23.51 -7.23 3.99
C LYS A 49 22.35 -7.84 3.18
N ASP A 50 21.19 -7.18 3.14
CA ASP A 50 20.05 -7.63 2.34
C ASP A 50 20.34 -7.48 0.84
N VAL A 51 20.93 -6.36 0.42
CA VAL A 51 21.28 -6.06 -0.97
C VAL A 51 22.36 -7.02 -1.47
N ASP A 52 23.45 -7.20 -0.73
CA ASP A 52 24.56 -8.11 -1.10
C ASP A 52 24.05 -9.54 -1.25
N ARG A 53 23.16 -9.98 -0.35
CA ARG A 53 22.49 -11.28 -0.44
C ARG A 53 21.60 -11.37 -1.69
N ALA A 54 20.81 -10.33 -1.98
CA ALA A 54 19.92 -10.30 -3.14
C ALA A 54 20.70 -10.40 -4.46
N ILE A 55 21.84 -9.71 -4.57
CA ILE A 55 22.75 -9.79 -5.71
C ILE A 55 23.33 -11.21 -5.83
N LYS A 56 23.82 -11.78 -4.72
CA LYS A 56 24.39 -13.14 -4.70
C LYS A 56 23.42 -14.22 -5.19
N ILE A 57 22.12 -14.10 -4.87
CA ILE A 57 21.08 -15.03 -5.33
C ILE A 57 20.46 -14.64 -6.67
N LYS A 58 21.05 -13.68 -7.38
CA LYS A 58 20.60 -13.16 -8.70
C LYS A 58 19.13 -12.77 -8.72
N LEU A 59 18.70 -12.03 -7.68
CA LEU A 59 17.34 -11.49 -7.65
C LEU A 59 17.17 -10.49 -8.81
N ARG A 60 15.94 -10.37 -9.36
CA ARG A 60 15.66 -9.43 -10.47
C ARG A 60 15.99 -7.99 -10.06
N ASP A 61 16.57 -7.22 -10.97
CA ASP A 61 17.03 -5.84 -10.73
C ASP A 61 15.93 -4.92 -10.15
N ASN A 62 14.70 -5.06 -10.64
CA ASN A 62 13.58 -4.28 -10.12
C ASN A 62 13.27 -4.57 -8.64
N LEU A 63 13.53 -5.78 -8.16
CA LEU A 63 13.38 -6.15 -6.75
C LEU A 63 14.58 -5.66 -5.93
N ILE A 64 15.81 -5.75 -6.47
CA ILE A 64 17.01 -5.19 -5.83
C ILE A 64 16.84 -3.68 -5.65
N ASN A 65 16.41 -2.95 -6.69
CA ASN A 65 16.17 -1.51 -6.62
C ASN A 65 15.13 -1.10 -5.56
N ARG A 66 14.16 -1.97 -5.29
CA ARG A 66 13.19 -1.78 -4.20
C ARG A 66 13.80 -1.99 -2.81
N LEU A 67 14.78 -2.89 -2.68
CA LEU A 67 15.45 -3.18 -1.42
C LEU A 67 16.41 -2.07 -0.99
N ILE A 68 17.11 -1.46 -1.94
CA ILE A 68 18.17 -0.48 -1.66
C ILE A 68 17.59 0.70 -0.87
N LEU A 69 18.13 0.92 0.32
CA LEU A 69 17.98 2.16 1.07
C LEU A 69 19.20 3.06 0.83
N ASN A 70 18.93 4.34 0.74
CA ASN A 70 19.91 5.41 0.74
C ASN A 70 19.44 6.53 1.66
N GLU A 71 20.26 7.56 1.86
CA GLU A 71 19.90 8.66 2.75
C GLU A 71 18.59 9.36 2.35
N LYS A 72 18.35 9.53 1.05
CA LYS A 72 17.10 10.11 0.53
C LYS A 72 15.88 9.28 0.92
N LYS A 73 15.97 7.94 0.80
CA LYS A 73 14.88 7.03 1.20
C LYS A 73 14.67 7.01 2.71
N ILE A 74 15.75 7.07 3.52
CA ILE A 74 15.65 7.18 4.97
C ILE A 74 15.00 8.51 5.37
N LEU A 75 15.36 9.61 4.71
CA LEU A 75 14.69 10.90 4.91
C LEU A 75 13.19 10.82 4.55
N GLY A 76 12.85 10.10 3.50
CA GLY A 76 11.47 9.80 3.13
C GLY A 76 10.69 9.09 4.25
N ILE A 77 11.29 8.07 4.88
CA ILE A 77 10.71 7.36 6.04
C ILE A 77 10.50 8.34 7.22
N ILE A 78 11.50 9.15 7.52
CA ILE A 78 11.42 10.16 8.59
C ILE A 78 10.26 11.13 8.34
N ASN A 79 10.13 11.63 7.12
CA ASN A 79 9.06 12.55 6.72
C ASN A 79 7.67 11.89 6.79
N SER A 80 7.59 10.58 6.44
CA SER A 80 6.37 9.79 6.57
C SER A 80 5.93 9.69 8.04
N ILE A 81 6.84 9.35 8.95
CA ILE A 81 6.54 9.29 10.38
C ILE A 81 6.12 10.67 10.92
N GLN A 82 6.79 11.75 10.50
CA GLN A 82 6.39 13.13 10.88
C GLN A 82 4.97 13.46 10.46
N LYS A 83 4.57 13.06 9.24
CA LYS A 83 3.19 13.22 8.78
C LYS A 83 2.22 12.42 9.64
N ILE A 84 2.55 11.15 9.98
CA ILE A 84 1.70 10.30 10.81
C ILE A 84 1.51 10.89 12.22
N ILE A 85 2.56 11.48 12.82
CA ILE A 85 2.46 12.16 14.12
C ILE A 85 1.43 13.29 14.07
N LYS A 86 1.40 14.07 12.97
CA LYS A 86 0.49 15.21 12.78
C LYS A 86 -0.96 14.79 12.48
N LEU A 87 -1.21 13.54 12.08
CA LEU A 87 -2.58 13.07 11.86
C LEU A 87 -3.38 13.14 13.17
N LYS A 88 -4.66 13.53 13.05
CA LYS A 88 -5.63 13.39 14.13
C LYS A 88 -5.70 11.92 14.56
N ASP A 89 -5.84 11.66 15.84
CA ASP A 89 -6.04 10.30 16.32
C ASP A 89 -7.37 9.75 15.76
N PRO A 90 -7.36 8.62 15.04
CA PRO A 90 -8.55 8.13 14.37
C PRO A 90 -9.54 7.42 15.30
N ILE A 91 -9.15 7.10 16.55
CA ILE A 91 -9.98 6.32 17.47
C ILE A 91 -10.64 7.19 18.54
N TYR A 92 -11.72 6.66 19.10
CA TYR A 92 -12.55 7.30 20.13
C TYR A 92 -13.15 8.65 19.71
N ASN A 93 -13.30 8.89 18.40
CA ASN A 93 -14.02 10.04 17.88
C ASN A 93 -15.51 9.70 17.72
N VAL A 94 -16.35 10.64 18.12
CA VAL A 94 -17.79 10.54 17.83
C VAL A 94 -17.99 10.82 16.35
N ILE A 95 -18.42 9.80 15.61
CA ILE A 95 -18.71 9.86 14.16
C ILE A 95 -20.10 10.44 13.94
N GLU A 96 -21.06 10.00 14.77
CA GLU A 96 -22.45 10.36 14.66
C GLU A 96 -23.10 10.29 16.05
N LYS A 97 -24.08 11.18 16.30
CA LYS A 97 -24.87 11.19 17.53
C LYS A 97 -26.31 11.50 17.20
N TRP A 98 -27.26 10.71 17.76
CA TRP A 98 -28.70 10.93 17.56
C TRP A 98 -29.49 10.56 18.79
N LYS A 99 -30.70 11.15 18.90
CA LYS A 99 -31.67 10.91 19.98
C LYS A 99 -32.90 10.20 19.43
N ARG A 100 -33.40 9.25 20.15
CA ARG A 100 -34.65 8.55 19.81
C ARG A 100 -35.84 9.22 20.50
N PRO A 101 -37.10 8.99 20.02
CA PRO A 101 -38.32 9.57 20.64
C PRO A 101 -38.49 9.22 22.12
N ASN A 102 -38.03 8.07 22.57
CA ASN A 102 -38.05 7.62 23.96
C ASN A 102 -36.96 8.26 24.84
N GLY A 103 -36.20 9.24 24.33
CA GLY A 103 -35.19 9.96 25.08
C GLY A 103 -33.77 9.36 25.04
N LEU A 104 -33.58 8.11 24.57
CA LEU A 104 -32.28 7.48 24.47
C LEU A 104 -31.34 8.24 23.50
N VAL A 105 -30.12 8.43 23.95
CA VAL A 105 -29.08 9.07 23.15
C VAL A 105 -28.07 8.02 22.71
N PHE A 106 -27.85 7.92 21.39
CA PHE A 106 -26.88 7.03 20.78
C PHE A 106 -25.67 7.81 20.28
N SER A 107 -24.50 7.24 20.45
CA SER A 107 -23.24 7.78 19.89
C SER A 107 -22.49 6.66 19.18
N LYS A 108 -22.19 6.88 17.89
CA LYS A 108 -21.31 6.00 17.09
C LYS A 108 -19.90 6.50 17.25
N ILE A 109 -19.02 5.68 17.81
CA ILE A 109 -17.61 6.04 18.06
C ILE A 109 -16.67 5.10 17.29
N SER A 110 -15.53 5.64 16.83
CA SER A 110 -14.46 4.85 16.22
C SER A 110 -13.67 4.11 17.29
N ILE A 111 -13.32 2.85 17.03
CA ILE A 111 -12.48 2.02 17.91
C ILE A 111 -11.34 1.37 17.11
N PRO A 112 -10.25 0.91 17.74
CA PRO A 112 -9.25 0.10 17.07
C PRO A 112 -9.85 -1.19 16.50
N ILE A 113 -9.28 -1.68 15.41
CA ILE A 113 -9.70 -2.96 14.79
C ILE A 113 -9.32 -4.15 15.68
N GLY A 114 -8.14 -4.09 16.29
CA GLY A 114 -7.53 -5.17 17.04
C GLY A 114 -6.09 -5.44 16.60
N VAL A 115 -5.65 -6.68 16.68
CA VAL A 115 -4.32 -7.11 16.24
C VAL A 115 -4.30 -7.30 14.72
N ILE A 116 -3.44 -6.55 14.04
CA ILE A 116 -3.32 -6.57 12.57
C ILE A 116 -2.13 -7.45 12.18
N GLY A 117 -2.34 -8.43 11.31
CA GLY A 117 -1.29 -9.19 10.65
C GLY A 117 -0.91 -8.53 9.32
N VAL A 118 0.35 -8.20 9.09
CA VAL A 118 0.79 -7.64 7.79
C VAL A 118 1.88 -8.50 7.17
N ILE A 119 1.59 -8.99 5.96
CA ILE A 119 2.51 -9.83 5.19
C ILE A 119 2.95 -9.04 3.96
N TYR A 120 4.27 -8.79 3.83
CA TYR A 120 4.78 -7.90 2.78
C TYR A 120 6.11 -8.37 2.19
N GLU A 121 6.39 -7.92 0.96
CA GLU A 121 7.57 -8.29 0.16
C GLU A 121 8.49 -7.09 -0.06
N SER A 122 9.78 -7.36 -0.21
CA SER A 122 10.86 -6.50 -0.81
C SER A 122 10.79 -4.99 -0.58
N ARG A 123 10.32 -4.53 0.58
CA ARG A 123 10.18 -3.08 0.85
C ARG A 123 10.52 -2.77 2.32
N PRO A 124 11.78 -2.41 2.62
CA PRO A 124 12.21 -2.13 3.99
C PRO A 124 11.43 -1.03 4.70
N ASN A 125 10.99 0.01 3.97
CA ASN A 125 10.21 1.11 4.51
C ASN A 125 8.84 0.67 5.06
N VAL A 126 8.25 -0.40 4.51
CA VAL A 126 6.92 -0.88 4.92
C VAL A 126 6.88 -1.23 6.40
N THR A 127 7.95 -1.82 6.95
CA THR A 127 8.04 -2.10 8.38
C THR A 127 7.79 -0.85 9.22
N SER A 128 8.47 0.25 8.88
CA SER A 128 8.36 1.52 9.60
C SER A 128 7.00 2.19 9.40
N ASP A 129 6.54 2.27 8.15
CA ASP A 129 5.29 2.95 7.79
C ASP A 129 4.09 2.25 8.43
N VAL A 130 4.00 0.92 8.25
CA VAL A 130 2.89 0.11 8.78
C VAL A 130 2.88 0.08 10.30
N ALA A 131 4.06 -0.13 10.94
CA ALA A 131 4.15 -0.11 12.39
C ALA A 131 3.68 1.25 12.96
N SER A 132 4.07 2.35 12.31
CA SER A 132 3.69 3.70 12.75
C SER A 132 2.19 3.97 12.59
N LEU A 133 1.59 3.55 11.47
CA LEU A 133 0.15 3.71 11.22
C LEU A 133 -0.70 2.84 12.17
N CYS A 134 -0.34 1.56 12.33
CA CYS A 134 -1.03 0.65 13.25
C CYS A 134 -0.95 1.17 14.68
N PHE A 135 0.25 1.59 15.12
CA PHE A 135 0.43 2.14 16.46
C PHE A 135 -0.35 3.45 16.68
N LYS A 136 -0.33 4.37 15.70
CA LYS A 136 -1.11 5.62 15.75
C LYS A 136 -2.62 5.35 15.87
N SER A 137 -3.13 4.33 15.20
CA SER A 137 -4.53 3.92 15.26
C SER A 137 -4.86 2.94 16.40
N GLY A 138 -3.92 2.71 17.34
CA GLY A 138 -4.16 1.89 18.53
C GLY A 138 -4.20 0.38 18.27
N ASN A 139 -3.68 -0.08 17.14
CA ASN A 139 -3.70 -1.48 16.74
C ASN A 139 -2.31 -2.10 16.91
N PRO A 140 -2.13 -3.14 17.73
CA PRO A 140 -0.92 -3.94 17.69
C PRO A 140 -0.74 -4.59 16.32
N VAL A 141 0.51 -4.74 15.89
CA VAL A 141 0.79 -5.32 14.58
C VAL A 141 1.80 -6.46 14.65
N ILE A 142 1.49 -7.55 13.95
CA ILE A 142 2.38 -8.68 13.70
C ILE A 142 2.86 -8.59 12.26
N LEU A 143 4.15 -8.28 12.11
CA LEU A 143 4.81 -8.03 10.84
C LEU A 143 5.52 -9.27 10.33
N LYS A 144 5.22 -9.69 9.10
CA LYS A 144 5.95 -10.74 8.39
C LYS A 144 6.46 -10.22 7.06
N GLY A 145 7.67 -9.68 7.08
CA GLY A 145 8.38 -9.24 5.88
C GLY A 145 8.98 -10.40 5.08
N GLY A 146 9.24 -10.15 3.81
CA GLY A 146 9.97 -11.06 2.93
C GLY A 146 11.40 -11.31 3.43
N SER A 147 11.95 -12.47 3.06
CA SER A 147 13.30 -12.87 3.48
C SER A 147 14.40 -12.02 2.84
N GLU A 148 14.10 -11.38 1.74
CA GLU A 148 15.00 -10.52 0.99
C GLU A 148 15.33 -9.20 1.71
N ALA A 149 14.42 -8.69 2.56
CA ALA A 149 14.60 -7.46 3.34
C ALA A 149 14.74 -7.75 4.85
N PHE A 150 15.23 -8.91 5.22
CA PHE A 150 15.19 -9.42 6.58
C PHE A 150 15.91 -8.52 7.60
N TYR A 151 17.15 -8.15 7.32
CA TYR A 151 17.97 -7.36 8.25
C TYR A 151 17.46 -5.93 8.38
N SER A 152 17.01 -5.34 7.27
CA SER A 152 16.39 -4.01 7.24
C SER A 152 15.09 -3.99 8.06
N ASN A 153 14.22 -4.98 7.87
CA ASN A 153 12.96 -5.08 8.61
C ASN A 153 13.22 -5.28 10.11
N LEU A 154 14.19 -6.12 10.46
CA LEU A 154 14.55 -6.43 11.84
C LEU A 154 15.08 -5.18 12.58
N ILE A 155 15.95 -4.38 11.93
CA ILE A 155 16.47 -3.16 12.58
C ILE A 155 15.36 -2.11 12.81
N PHE A 156 14.47 -1.88 11.86
CA PHE A 156 13.35 -0.96 12.03
C PHE A 156 12.42 -1.41 13.16
N SER A 157 12.05 -2.70 13.20
CA SER A 157 11.23 -3.26 14.28
C SER A 157 11.92 -3.11 15.66
N ARG A 158 13.21 -3.42 15.76
CA ARG A 158 13.97 -3.27 17.02
C ARG A 158 14.03 -1.84 17.51
N LEU A 159 14.24 -0.87 16.61
CA LEU A 159 14.25 0.55 16.95
C LEU A 159 12.87 1.01 17.45
N PHE A 160 11.79 0.52 16.81
CA PHE A 160 10.44 0.85 17.25
C PHE A 160 10.15 0.28 18.65
N ARG A 161 10.45 -1.01 18.88
CA ARG A 161 10.30 -1.66 20.19
C ARG A 161 11.10 -0.95 21.30
N LYS A 162 12.31 -0.49 21.00
CA LYS A 162 13.10 0.35 21.94
C LYS A 162 12.38 1.67 22.26
N SER A 163 11.72 2.28 21.30
CA SER A 163 10.95 3.51 21.52
C SER A 163 9.72 3.26 22.41
N LEU A 164 9.01 2.15 22.20
CA LEU A 164 7.89 1.73 23.05
C LEU A 164 8.37 1.55 24.50
N LYS A 165 9.42 0.75 24.72
CA LYS A 165 9.99 0.49 26.04
C LYS A 165 10.44 1.76 26.74
N LYS A 166 11.11 2.68 26.03
CA LYS A 166 11.54 3.98 26.57
C LYS A 166 10.37 4.82 27.10
N ASN A 167 9.18 4.65 26.54
CA ASN A 167 7.98 5.39 26.92
C ASN A 167 7.01 4.58 27.81
N ASN A 168 7.48 3.50 28.44
CA ASN A 168 6.66 2.61 29.26
C ASN A 168 5.38 2.14 28.55
N VAL A 169 5.53 1.73 27.29
CA VAL A 169 4.51 1.07 26.48
C VAL A 169 4.97 -0.34 26.17
N ASP A 170 4.05 -1.29 26.21
CA ASP A 170 4.38 -2.69 25.92
C ASP A 170 5.00 -2.82 24.52
N GLU A 171 6.22 -3.32 24.47
CA GLU A 171 6.95 -3.50 23.22
C GLU A 171 6.30 -4.53 22.29
N ASN A 172 5.39 -5.37 22.79
CA ASN A 172 4.65 -6.36 22.03
C ASN A 172 3.53 -5.74 21.17
N PHE A 173 3.32 -4.42 21.26
CA PHE A 173 2.53 -3.68 20.29
C PHE A 173 3.08 -3.82 18.86
N ILE A 174 4.40 -3.98 18.72
CA ILE A 174 5.08 -4.20 17.43
C ILE A 174 5.83 -5.53 17.49
N GLN A 175 5.33 -6.52 16.83
CA GLN A 175 5.93 -7.84 16.70
C GLN A 175 6.46 -8.07 15.28
N PHE A 176 7.69 -8.55 15.16
CA PHE A 176 8.26 -8.96 13.88
C PHE A 176 8.57 -10.45 13.91
N ILE A 177 8.03 -11.20 12.95
CA ILE A 177 8.30 -12.63 12.81
C ILE A 177 9.65 -12.81 12.10
N ASP A 178 10.69 -13.14 12.87
CA ASP A 178 12.07 -13.32 12.40
C ASP A 178 12.37 -14.70 11.80
N ILE A 179 11.33 -15.48 11.51
CA ILE A 179 11.45 -16.80 10.88
C ILE A 179 11.43 -16.66 9.35
N LYS A 180 12.53 -17.04 8.68
CA LYS A 180 12.66 -16.91 7.21
C LYS A 180 11.88 -17.98 6.42
N LYS A 181 11.51 -19.11 7.03
CA LYS A 181 10.81 -20.23 6.35
C LYS A 181 9.43 -19.80 5.85
N ARG A 182 9.11 -20.08 4.58
CA ARG A 182 7.82 -19.72 3.94
C ARG A 182 6.61 -20.35 4.64
N LYS A 183 6.77 -21.56 5.20
CA LYS A 183 5.72 -22.27 5.96
C LYS A 183 5.16 -21.45 7.15
N VAL A 184 5.91 -20.46 7.66
CA VAL A 184 5.42 -19.60 8.73
C VAL A 184 4.24 -18.73 8.29
N VAL A 185 4.18 -18.35 6.99
CA VAL A 185 3.06 -17.62 6.42
C VAL A 185 1.80 -18.46 6.44
N ASP A 186 1.90 -19.74 6.06
CA ASP A 186 0.76 -20.66 6.06
C ASP A 186 0.20 -20.86 7.47
N LEU A 187 1.09 -21.00 8.46
CA LEU A 187 0.67 -21.07 9.87
C LEU A 187 0.02 -19.78 10.37
N LEU A 188 0.55 -18.62 9.94
CA LEU A 188 -0.03 -17.33 10.28
C LEU A 188 -1.44 -17.17 9.72
N LEU A 189 -1.67 -17.62 8.48
CA LEU A 189 -2.97 -17.57 7.81
C LEU A 189 -3.98 -18.55 8.41
N THR A 190 -3.56 -19.76 8.78
CA THR A 190 -4.49 -20.86 9.12
C THR A 190 -4.62 -21.12 10.63
N LYS A 191 -3.69 -20.66 11.47
CA LYS A 191 -3.64 -21.03 12.90
C LYS A 191 -3.67 -19.84 13.86
N MET A 192 -3.72 -18.62 13.32
CA MET A 192 -3.65 -17.38 14.15
C MET A 192 -4.98 -16.63 14.26
N HIS A 193 -6.09 -17.20 13.78
CA HIS A 193 -7.41 -16.58 13.80
C HIS A 193 -7.92 -16.18 15.20
N LYS A 194 -7.42 -16.80 16.27
CA LYS A 194 -7.73 -16.41 17.66
C LYS A 194 -6.97 -15.16 18.12
N PHE A 195 -5.89 -14.79 17.43
CA PHE A 195 -4.98 -13.74 17.86
C PHE A 195 -4.90 -12.56 16.88
N ILE A 196 -5.21 -12.78 15.62
CA ILE A 196 -5.18 -11.76 14.56
C ILE A 196 -6.60 -11.48 14.11
N ASP A 197 -6.99 -10.21 14.13
CA ASP A 197 -8.34 -9.77 13.80
C ASP A 197 -8.49 -9.48 12.30
N VAL A 198 -7.41 -9.02 11.65
CA VAL A 198 -7.38 -8.78 10.20
C VAL A 198 -5.97 -9.00 9.63
N ILE A 199 -5.90 -9.50 8.39
CA ILE A 199 -4.62 -9.63 7.65
C ILE A 199 -4.62 -8.68 6.46
N ILE A 200 -3.48 -7.99 6.28
CA ILE A 200 -3.24 -7.07 5.16
C ILE A 200 -2.04 -7.60 4.36
N PRO A 201 -2.25 -8.21 3.18
CA PRO A 201 -1.17 -8.57 2.28
C PRO A 201 -0.67 -7.34 1.51
N ARG A 202 0.66 -7.20 1.39
CA ARG A 202 1.32 -6.13 0.62
C ARG A 202 2.44 -6.71 -0.24
N GLY A 203 2.13 -7.16 -1.43
CA GLY A 203 3.11 -7.80 -2.34
C GLY A 203 2.52 -8.04 -3.70
N GLY A 204 3.17 -8.91 -4.48
CA GLY A 204 2.71 -9.29 -5.80
C GLY A 204 1.43 -10.15 -5.78
N LYS A 205 0.79 -10.28 -6.94
CA LYS A 205 -0.45 -11.02 -7.17
C LYS A 205 -0.44 -12.43 -6.54
N ASN A 206 0.69 -13.13 -6.65
CA ASN A 206 0.82 -14.49 -6.10
C ASN A 206 0.71 -14.53 -4.57
N LEU A 207 1.29 -13.54 -3.86
CA LEU A 207 1.15 -13.45 -2.41
C LEU A 207 -0.30 -13.15 -2.01
N VAL A 208 -0.90 -12.14 -2.65
CA VAL A 208 -2.29 -11.73 -2.33
C VAL A 208 -3.25 -12.88 -2.59
N LYS A 209 -3.13 -13.57 -3.74
CA LYS A 209 -3.94 -14.73 -4.09
C LYS A 209 -3.77 -15.89 -3.09
N LYS A 210 -2.53 -16.16 -2.67
CA LYS A 210 -2.25 -17.15 -1.63
C LYS A 210 -2.93 -16.79 -0.30
N VAL A 211 -2.85 -15.53 0.11
CA VAL A 211 -3.49 -15.04 1.34
C VAL A 211 -5.00 -15.21 1.26
N GLN A 212 -5.62 -14.79 0.14
CA GLN A 212 -7.07 -14.92 -0.07
C GLN A 212 -7.55 -16.37 -0.02
N ASN A 213 -6.79 -17.29 -0.59
CA ASN A 213 -7.19 -18.70 -0.66
C ASN A 213 -6.98 -19.47 0.64
N LEU A 214 -6.02 -19.07 1.49
CA LEU A 214 -5.62 -19.85 2.67
C LEU A 214 -6.04 -19.23 4.00
N SER A 215 -6.41 -17.95 4.04
CA SER A 215 -6.63 -17.27 5.31
C SER A 215 -7.95 -17.68 5.95
N SER A 216 -7.87 -18.09 7.20
CA SER A 216 -9.02 -18.22 8.11
C SER A 216 -9.27 -16.93 8.94
N VAL A 217 -8.52 -15.87 8.65
CA VAL A 217 -8.65 -14.53 9.25
C VAL A 217 -9.20 -13.58 8.19
N PRO A 218 -10.08 -12.61 8.52
CA PRO A 218 -10.53 -11.56 7.59
C PRO A 218 -9.36 -10.87 6.90
N ILE A 219 -9.52 -10.50 5.61
CA ILE A 219 -8.46 -9.91 4.79
C ILE A 219 -8.90 -8.54 4.29
N ILE A 220 -7.98 -7.58 4.36
CA ILE A 220 -8.09 -6.31 3.63
C ILE A 220 -6.97 -6.29 2.59
N GLY A 221 -7.31 -6.51 1.34
CA GLY A 221 -6.35 -6.54 0.24
C GLY A 221 -7.03 -6.57 -1.11
N HIS A 222 -6.30 -6.20 -2.14
CA HIS A 222 -6.74 -6.26 -3.54
C HIS A 222 -5.75 -7.04 -4.40
N LEU A 223 -6.24 -7.69 -5.45
CA LEU A 223 -5.41 -8.45 -6.39
C LEU A 223 -4.78 -7.54 -7.44
N GLU A 224 -5.58 -6.68 -8.04
CA GLU A 224 -5.20 -5.79 -9.14
C GLU A 224 -5.90 -4.43 -8.96
N GLY A 225 -5.24 -3.36 -9.43
CA GLY A 225 -5.77 -2.01 -9.45
C GLY A 225 -5.84 -1.50 -10.88
N ILE A 226 -7.02 -1.54 -11.51
CA ILE A 226 -7.20 -1.04 -12.88
C ILE A 226 -7.70 0.39 -12.79
N CYS A 227 -6.74 1.32 -12.57
CA CYS A 227 -7.08 2.73 -12.45
C CYS A 227 -7.52 3.32 -13.80
N HIS A 228 -8.62 4.04 -13.78
CA HIS A 228 -9.20 4.70 -14.94
C HIS A 228 -9.06 6.22 -14.87
N THR A 229 -8.86 6.86 -16.01
CA THR A 229 -8.99 8.32 -16.15
C THR A 229 -10.08 8.61 -17.18
N TYR A 230 -11.18 9.20 -16.75
CA TYR A 230 -12.25 9.64 -17.66
C TYR A 230 -12.05 11.12 -18.03
N ILE A 231 -12.11 11.40 -19.35
CA ILE A 231 -12.04 12.75 -19.91
C ILE A 231 -13.44 13.11 -20.40
N ASP A 232 -14.06 13.98 -19.61
CA ASP A 232 -15.43 14.43 -19.84
C ASP A 232 -15.54 15.41 -21.03
N ASN A 233 -16.76 15.58 -21.54
CA ASN A 233 -17.07 16.50 -22.63
C ASN A 233 -16.71 17.96 -22.33
N TYR A 234 -16.72 18.38 -21.07
CA TYR A 234 -16.37 19.72 -20.60
C TYR A 234 -14.91 19.86 -20.13
N ALA A 235 -14.07 18.88 -20.37
CA ALA A 235 -12.67 18.91 -19.95
C ALA A 235 -11.87 19.99 -20.68
N ASP A 236 -10.91 20.61 -19.96
CA ASP A 236 -9.88 21.42 -20.60
C ASP A 236 -8.78 20.53 -21.20
N LEU A 237 -8.39 20.79 -22.43
CA LEU A 237 -7.42 19.98 -23.16
C LEU A 237 -6.04 19.97 -22.49
N ASN A 238 -5.54 21.16 -22.11
CA ASN A 238 -4.19 21.27 -21.53
C ASN A 238 -4.11 20.60 -20.17
N MET A 239 -5.17 20.71 -19.37
CA MET A 239 -5.30 20.01 -18.09
C MET A 239 -5.37 18.49 -18.32
N ALA A 240 -6.17 18.01 -19.27
CA ALA A 240 -6.30 16.59 -19.60
C ALA A 240 -4.95 15.97 -20.00
N ILE A 241 -4.16 16.65 -20.86
CA ILE A 241 -2.83 16.20 -21.27
C ILE A 241 -1.90 16.07 -20.05
N LYS A 242 -1.87 17.09 -19.17
CA LYS A 242 -1.00 17.09 -17.97
C LYS A 242 -1.40 15.98 -16.99
N ILE A 243 -2.68 15.81 -16.73
CA ILE A 243 -3.21 14.80 -15.79
C ILE A 243 -2.92 13.41 -16.32
N VAL A 244 -3.29 13.11 -17.56
CA VAL A 244 -3.11 11.77 -18.14
C VAL A 244 -1.63 11.39 -18.22
N HIS A 245 -0.78 12.30 -18.68
CA HIS A 245 0.67 12.09 -18.73
C HIS A 245 1.23 11.76 -17.33
N ASN A 246 0.90 12.56 -16.33
CA ASN A 246 1.36 12.32 -14.96
C ASN A 246 0.75 11.03 -14.38
N ALA A 247 -0.55 10.81 -14.53
CA ALA A 247 -1.23 9.64 -13.99
C ALA A 247 -0.68 8.32 -14.55
N LYS A 248 -0.28 8.28 -15.83
CA LYS A 248 0.31 7.08 -16.42
C LYS A 248 1.82 6.99 -16.24
N LEU A 249 2.58 8.05 -16.50
CA LEU A 249 4.04 7.97 -16.72
C LEU A 249 4.89 8.42 -15.52
N ARG A 250 4.32 9.03 -14.48
CA ARG A 250 5.07 9.38 -13.28
C ARG A 250 5.75 8.15 -12.63
N ASN A 251 5.03 7.04 -12.60
CA ASN A 251 5.55 5.74 -12.14
C ASN A 251 4.65 4.61 -12.63
N THR A 252 5.05 3.96 -13.71
CA THR A 252 4.26 2.91 -14.37
C THR A 252 4.13 1.61 -13.58
N SER A 253 4.97 1.39 -12.57
CA SER A 253 5.01 0.13 -11.80
C SER A 253 4.22 0.15 -10.50
N ILE A 254 3.34 1.14 -10.31
CA ILE A 254 2.47 1.22 -9.13
C ILE A 254 1.01 0.97 -9.51
N CYS A 255 0.26 0.35 -8.60
CA CYS A 255 -1.18 0.08 -8.76
C CYS A 255 -2.05 1.35 -8.92
N GLY A 256 -1.53 2.54 -8.63
CA GLY A 256 -2.20 3.82 -8.84
C GLY A 256 -1.89 4.48 -10.17
N ALA A 257 -1.14 3.84 -11.08
CA ALA A 257 -0.96 4.33 -12.43
C ALA A 257 -2.23 4.10 -13.26
N THR A 258 -2.60 5.06 -14.12
CA THR A 258 -3.73 4.88 -15.02
C THR A 258 -3.44 3.74 -16.01
N GLU A 259 -4.34 2.76 -16.06
CA GLU A 259 -4.27 1.62 -16.96
C GLU A 259 -5.26 1.75 -18.12
N THR A 260 -6.37 2.46 -17.91
CA THR A 260 -7.36 2.74 -18.96
C THR A 260 -7.74 4.22 -18.98
N ILE A 261 -7.78 4.80 -20.16
CA ILE A 261 -8.27 6.16 -20.41
C ILE A 261 -9.60 6.05 -21.15
N LEU A 262 -10.64 6.69 -20.61
CA LEU A 262 -11.94 6.79 -21.23
C LEU A 262 -12.14 8.20 -21.77
N ILE A 263 -12.39 8.35 -23.08
CA ILE A 263 -12.56 9.66 -23.73
C ILE A 263 -14.00 9.80 -24.20
N HIS A 264 -14.67 10.90 -23.83
CA HIS A 264 -16.01 11.21 -24.29
C HIS A 264 -16.01 11.42 -25.84
N LYS A 265 -16.90 10.73 -26.57
CA LYS A 265 -16.93 10.73 -28.05
C LYS A 265 -17.03 12.12 -28.68
N LYS A 266 -17.76 13.05 -28.08
CA LYS A 266 -17.92 14.40 -28.61
C LYS A 266 -16.62 15.17 -28.76
N ILE A 267 -15.64 14.91 -27.89
CA ILE A 267 -14.35 15.63 -27.87
C ILE A 267 -13.21 14.83 -28.52
N ILE A 268 -13.46 13.61 -28.98
CA ILE A 268 -12.41 12.70 -29.42
C ILE A 268 -11.56 13.26 -30.55
N LYS A 269 -12.16 13.96 -31.51
CA LYS A 269 -11.45 14.57 -32.65
C LYS A 269 -10.43 15.62 -32.19
N LYS A 270 -10.75 16.37 -31.13
CA LYS A 270 -9.91 17.44 -30.60
C LYS A 270 -8.87 16.93 -29.59
N PHE A 271 -9.22 15.94 -28.79
CA PHE A 271 -8.41 15.50 -27.63
C PHE A 271 -7.52 14.30 -27.92
N CYS A 272 -7.90 13.44 -28.85
CA CYS A 272 -7.23 12.17 -29.11
C CYS A 272 -5.75 12.36 -29.45
N ASN A 273 -5.43 13.06 -30.54
CA ASN A 273 -4.06 13.22 -30.99
C ASN A 273 -3.16 13.90 -29.94
N PRO A 274 -3.48 15.08 -29.39
CA PRO A 274 -2.57 15.75 -28.44
C PRO A 274 -2.25 14.91 -27.19
N ILE A 275 -3.23 14.16 -26.67
CA ILE A 275 -3.04 13.32 -25.49
C ILE A 275 -2.20 12.09 -25.83
N LEU A 276 -2.52 11.39 -26.92
CA LEU A 276 -1.87 10.13 -27.27
C LEU A 276 -0.46 10.34 -27.81
N GLU A 277 -0.22 11.41 -28.55
CA GLU A 277 1.13 11.82 -28.98
C GLU A 277 2.01 12.12 -27.76
N LYS A 278 1.48 12.83 -26.75
CA LYS A 278 2.23 13.10 -25.52
C LYS A 278 2.64 11.82 -24.80
N LEU A 279 1.76 10.82 -24.76
CA LEU A 279 2.06 9.51 -24.16
C LEU A 279 3.05 8.71 -25.03
N SER A 280 2.81 8.62 -26.34
CA SER A 280 3.63 7.85 -27.28
C SER A 280 5.05 8.38 -27.38
N ASN A 281 5.21 9.72 -27.48
CA ASN A 281 6.53 10.38 -27.51
C ASN A 281 7.33 10.20 -26.22
N ASN A 282 6.67 9.80 -25.12
CA ASN A 282 7.33 9.41 -23.87
C ASN A 282 7.38 7.88 -23.66
N GLY A 283 7.32 7.12 -24.75
CA GLY A 283 7.53 5.67 -24.77
C GLY A 283 6.34 4.83 -24.28
N CYS A 284 5.12 5.40 -24.25
CA CYS A 284 3.94 4.64 -23.87
C CYS A 284 3.31 3.92 -25.07
N GLU A 285 3.14 2.62 -24.99
CA GLU A 285 2.41 1.82 -25.99
C GLU A 285 0.91 2.07 -25.86
N ILE A 286 0.28 2.41 -26.99
CA ILE A 286 -1.15 2.73 -27.06
C ILE A 286 -1.93 1.51 -27.57
N ILE A 287 -2.92 1.09 -26.77
CA ILE A 287 -3.87 0.02 -27.10
C ILE A 287 -5.25 0.65 -27.11
N ALA A 288 -5.98 0.62 -28.22
CA ALA A 288 -7.16 1.45 -28.37
C ALA A 288 -8.32 0.75 -29.08
N ASP A 289 -9.54 1.21 -28.79
CA ASP A 289 -10.73 0.82 -29.54
C ASP A 289 -10.69 1.35 -30.96
N ASN A 290 -11.62 0.89 -31.83
CA ASN A 290 -11.67 1.27 -33.23
C ASN A 290 -11.93 2.77 -33.43
N THR A 291 -12.71 3.40 -32.55
CA THR A 291 -13.05 4.84 -32.66
C THR A 291 -11.82 5.70 -32.34
N VAL A 292 -11.09 5.39 -31.27
CA VAL A 292 -9.84 6.06 -30.93
C VAL A 292 -8.80 5.85 -32.04
N ARG A 293 -8.64 4.63 -32.55
CA ARG A 293 -7.69 4.31 -33.62
C ARG A 293 -7.93 5.08 -34.90
N LYS A 294 -9.20 5.30 -35.28
CA LYS A 294 -9.57 6.12 -36.44
C LYS A 294 -9.24 7.61 -36.28
N ASN A 295 -9.13 8.10 -35.06
CA ASN A 295 -8.86 9.50 -34.76
C ASN A 295 -7.39 9.75 -34.30
N PHE A 296 -6.60 8.71 -34.13
CA PHE A 296 -5.18 8.83 -33.75
C PHE A 296 -4.28 8.57 -34.94
N ILE A 297 -3.42 9.53 -35.28
CA ILE A 297 -2.49 9.48 -36.41
C ILE A 297 -1.29 8.57 -36.13
N GLY A 298 -0.92 8.41 -34.85
CA GLY A 298 0.23 7.62 -34.41
C GLY A 298 -0.02 6.11 -34.39
N LYS A 299 1.02 5.35 -34.01
CA LYS A 299 0.95 3.88 -33.89
C LYS A 299 0.10 3.46 -32.68
N SER A 300 -0.89 2.60 -32.92
CA SER A 300 -1.72 1.99 -31.88
C SER A 300 -2.08 0.55 -32.20
N LYS A 301 -2.19 -0.30 -31.20
CA LYS A 301 -2.70 -1.67 -31.31
C LYS A 301 -4.20 -1.68 -31.08
N LYS A 302 -4.90 -2.62 -31.72
CA LYS A 302 -6.32 -2.86 -31.45
C LYS A 302 -6.50 -3.47 -30.06
N ALA A 303 -7.36 -2.89 -29.26
CA ALA A 303 -7.74 -3.43 -27.98
C ALA A 303 -8.59 -4.70 -28.14
N THR A 304 -8.37 -5.65 -27.26
CA THR A 304 -9.16 -6.87 -27.05
C THR A 304 -9.94 -6.76 -25.73
N ASP A 305 -10.90 -7.64 -25.51
CA ASP A 305 -11.69 -7.61 -24.28
C ASP A 305 -10.82 -7.81 -23.02
N SER A 306 -9.73 -8.57 -23.12
CA SER A 306 -8.79 -8.77 -22.03
C SER A 306 -7.98 -7.52 -21.67
N ASP A 307 -7.86 -6.55 -22.56
CA ASP A 307 -7.11 -5.33 -22.30
C ASP A 307 -7.86 -4.39 -21.36
N TRP A 308 -9.19 -4.49 -21.29
CA TRP A 308 -10.03 -3.66 -20.41
C TRP A 308 -9.96 -4.06 -18.94
N SER A 309 -9.52 -5.29 -18.65
CA SER A 309 -9.37 -5.85 -17.30
C SER A 309 -7.92 -6.13 -16.93
N LYS A 310 -6.95 -5.47 -17.59
CA LYS A 310 -5.53 -5.74 -17.42
C LYS A 310 -4.79 -4.61 -16.73
N GLU A 311 -4.11 -4.94 -15.64
CA GLU A 311 -3.10 -4.08 -15.01
C GLU A 311 -1.75 -4.33 -15.70
N TYR A 312 -1.27 -3.38 -16.53
CA TYR A 312 -0.02 -3.53 -17.30
C TYR A 312 1.24 -3.37 -16.43
N LEU A 313 1.21 -2.47 -15.44
CA LEU A 313 2.36 -2.10 -14.60
C LEU A 313 3.61 -1.71 -15.41
N SER A 314 3.40 -1.15 -16.59
CA SER A 314 4.43 -0.76 -17.55
C SER A 314 3.96 0.46 -18.36
N ALA A 315 4.80 1.00 -19.24
CA ALA A 315 4.44 2.10 -20.13
C ALA A 315 3.51 1.60 -21.28
N LYS A 316 2.33 1.10 -20.89
CA LYS A 316 1.23 0.68 -21.79
C LYS A 316 -0.08 1.18 -21.20
N VAL A 317 -1.03 1.56 -22.05
CA VAL A 317 -2.33 2.06 -21.63
C VAL A 317 -3.42 1.67 -22.64
N SER A 318 -4.58 1.26 -22.10
CA SER A 318 -5.80 1.03 -22.91
C SER A 318 -6.60 2.31 -23.05
N ILE A 319 -7.19 2.56 -24.23
CA ILE A 319 -7.95 3.77 -24.49
C ILE A 319 -9.26 3.42 -25.19
N LYS A 320 -10.35 3.88 -24.59
CA LYS A 320 -11.71 3.61 -25.09
C LYS A 320 -12.52 4.89 -25.22
N SER A 321 -13.29 4.98 -26.28
CA SER A 321 -14.31 6.01 -26.45
C SER A 321 -15.61 5.64 -25.73
N VAL A 322 -16.24 6.60 -25.05
CA VAL A 322 -17.52 6.43 -24.36
C VAL A 322 -18.48 7.56 -24.71
N ASN A 323 -19.78 7.27 -24.73
CA ASN A 323 -20.80 8.25 -25.11
C ASN A 323 -21.10 9.28 -24.00
N ASN A 324 -20.95 8.85 -22.74
CA ASN A 324 -21.26 9.67 -21.56
C ASN A 324 -20.63 9.06 -20.30
N ILE A 325 -20.81 9.76 -19.17
CA ILE A 325 -20.29 9.32 -17.88
C ILE A 325 -20.92 8.00 -17.39
N ILE A 326 -22.16 7.72 -17.73
CA ILE A 326 -22.85 6.46 -17.34
C ILE A 326 -22.16 5.27 -18.03
N GLU A 327 -21.83 5.39 -19.31
CA GLU A 327 -21.07 4.34 -20.02
C GLU A 327 -19.67 4.16 -19.43
N ALA A 328 -19.02 5.27 -19.02
CA ALA A 328 -17.74 5.20 -18.34
C ALA A 328 -17.84 4.44 -16.99
N ILE A 329 -18.83 4.76 -16.18
CA ILE A 329 -19.12 4.07 -14.91
C ILE A 329 -19.39 2.58 -15.14
N ASN A 330 -20.24 2.25 -16.11
CA ASN A 330 -20.56 0.86 -16.43
C ASN A 330 -19.33 0.09 -16.93
N HIS A 331 -18.42 0.76 -17.64
CA HIS A 331 -17.15 0.16 -18.04
C HIS A 331 -16.23 -0.12 -16.85
N ILE A 332 -16.16 0.78 -15.88
CA ILE A 332 -15.33 0.63 -14.68
C ILE A 332 -15.86 -0.47 -13.75
N ASN A 333 -17.17 -0.65 -13.71
CA ASN A 333 -17.84 -1.61 -12.81
C ASN A 333 -17.91 -3.05 -13.39
N LYS A 334 -17.45 -3.28 -14.60
CA LYS A 334 -17.31 -4.62 -15.21
C LYS A 334 -16.08 -5.35 -14.65
#